data_43d6cfa146fcea5541287b7854bbdd6c
#
_entry.id   43d6cfa146fcea5541287b7854bbdd6c
#
_cell.length_a   1.000
_cell.length_b   1.000
_cell.length_c   1.000
_cell.angle_alpha   90.00
_cell.angle_beta   90.00
_cell.angle_gamma   90.00
#
_symmetry.space_group_name_H-M   'P 1'
#
loop_
_entity.id
_entity.type
_entity.pdbx_description
1 polymer ?
#
loop_
_entity_poly.entity_id
_entity_poly.type
_entity_poly.pdbx_seq_one_letter_code
_entity_poly.pdbx_strand_id
1 'polypeptide(L)'
;MERSQQFLLLSALLTLLLAVAAVAVAMNHYCRSRYDLVAILKTLGAGRAQLRKLIVGQWLMVLTLSAVTGGAIGLLFENVLMVLLKPVLPAALPPASLWPWLWALGTMTVISLLVWLRPYRLLLATQPLRVLRNDVVANVWPLKFYLPIVSVVVVLLLAGLMGGSMLLWAVLAGAVVLALLCGVLGWMLLNVLRRMTLKSLPLRLAVSRLLRQPWSTLSQLSAFSLSFMLLALLLVLRGDLLDRWQQLPPESPNYFLINIATEQVEPLKAFLAEHQIVPESFYPVVRARLTAINDKPTEGNEDEALNRELNLTWQNTRPDHNPIVAGNWPPKADEVSMEEGLAKRLNVALGDTVTFMGDTQEFRAKVTSLRKVDWESLRPNFYFIFPEGALDGQPQSWLTSFRWENGNGMLTQLNRQFPTISLLDIGAILKQVGQVLEQVSRALEVMVVLVTACGMLLLLAQVQVGMRQRHQELVVWRTLGAGKKLLRTTLWCEFAMLGFVSGLVAAIGAETALAVLQAKVFDFPWEPDWRLWIVLPCSGALLLSLFGGWLGARLVKGKALFRQFAG
;
A
#
# COMPACT_ATOMS: atom_id res chain seq x y z
N MET A 1 -8.56 2.53 13.22
CA MET A 1 -7.35 3.37 13.24
C MET A 1 -6.08 2.62 12.85
N GLU A 2 -5.86 1.38 13.31
CA GLU A 2 -4.67 0.59 12.98
C GLU A 2 -4.46 0.35 11.47
N ARG A 3 -5.50 0.01 10.73
CA ARG A 3 -5.42 -0.24 9.27
C ARG A 3 -4.98 1.00 8.48
N SER A 4 -5.48 2.19 8.85
CA SER A 4 -5.06 3.45 8.21
C SER A 4 -3.60 3.77 8.49
N GLN A 5 -3.14 3.54 9.73
CA GLN A 5 -1.75 3.72 10.11
C GLN A 5 -0.84 2.75 9.37
N GLN A 6 -1.22 1.48 9.24
CA GLN A 6 -0.50 0.47 8.47
C GLN A 6 -0.37 0.87 6.99
N PHE A 7 -1.43 1.43 6.39
CA PHE A 7 -1.39 1.91 5.01
C PHE A 7 -0.43 3.10 4.84
N LEU A 8 -0.45 4.08 5.75
CA LEU A 8 0.47 5.21 5.71
C LEU A 8 1.93 4.76 5.86
N LEU A 9 2.19 3.84 6.78
CA LEU A 9 3.51 3.24 6.96
C LEU A 9 3.98 2.48 5.71
N LEU A 10 3.10 1.69 5.11
CA LEU A 10 3.38 0.96 3.87
C LEU A 10 3.68 1.91 2.71
N SER A 11 2.88 2.97 2.55
CA SER A 11 3.09 3.98 1.51
C SER A 11 4.43 4.71 1.68
N ALA A 12 4.78 5.08 2.92
CA ALA A 12 6.07 5.69 3.25
C ALA A 12 7.23 4.74 2.93
N LEU A 13 7.11 3.45 3.26
CA LEU A 13 8.11 2.43 2.97
C LEU A 13 8.32 2.25 1.46
N LEU A 14 7.24 2.11 0.70
CA LEU A 14 7.29 1.97 -0.75
C LEU A 14 7.93 3.20 -1.40
N THR A 15 7.59 4.41 -0.93
CA THR A 15 8.20 5.67 -1.38
C THR A 15 9.69 5.70 -1.11
N LEU A 16 10.12 5.28 0.07
CA LEU A 16 11.54 5.25 0.44
C LEU A 16 12.31 4.23 -0.40
N LEU A 17 11.74 3.05 -0.67
CA LEU A 17 12.33 2.06 -1.57
C LEU A 17 12.49 2.59 -2.99
N LEU A 18 11.48 3.30 -3.53
CA LEU A 18 11.56 3.99 -4.83
C LEU A 18 12.67 5.05 -4.82
N ALA A 19 12.78 5.83 -3.75
CA ALA A 19 13.82 6.86 -3.61
C ALA A 19 15.22 6.24 -3.58
N VAL A 20 15.44 5.16 -2.82
CA VAL A 20 16.72 4.42 -2.80
C VAL A 20 17.07 3.91 -4.20
N ALA A 21 16.11 3.30 -4.90
CA ALA A 21 16.31 2.83 -6.27
C ALA A 21 16.66 3.98 -7.23
N ALA A 22 15.99 5.13 -7.12
CA ALA A 22 16.26 6.31 -7.93
C ALA A 22 17.68 6.84 -7.72
N VAL A 23 18.10 6.98 -6.46
CA VAL A 23 19.46 7.42 -6.12
C VAL A 23 20.50 6.42 -6.63
N ALA A 24 20.26 5.11 -6.49
CA ALA A 24 21.17 4.08 -6.97
C ALA A 24 21.35 4.12 -8.49
N VAL A 25 20.26 4.28 -9.25
CA VAL A 25 20.30 4.40 -10.71
C VAL A 25 21.03 5.69 -11.13
N ALA A 26 20.69 6.82 -10.51
CA ALA A 26 21.30 8.12 -10.81
C ALA A 26 22.82 8.11 -10.51
N MET A 27 23.22 7.54 -9.39
CA MET A 27 24.65 7.45 -9.02
C MET A 27 25.45 6.52 -9.93
N ASN A 28 24.88 5.38 -10.30
CA ASN A 28 25.52 4.48 -11.26
C ASN A 28 25.72 5.18 -12.61
N HIS A 29 24.72 5.93 -13.04
CA HIS A 29 24.80 6.75 -14.25
C HIS A 29 25.85 7.84 -14.15
N TYR A 30 25.85 8.63 -13.07
CA TYR A 30 26.85 9.66 -12.81
C TYR A 30 28.27 9.08 -12.88
N CYS A 31 28.51 7.98 -12.22
CA CYS A 31 29.80 7.31 -12.21
C CYS A 31 30.26 6.95 -13.63
N ARG A 32 29.39 6.25 -14.39
CA ARG A 32 29.73 5.84 -15.77
C ARG A 32 30.02 7.01 -16.69
N SER A 33 29.31 8.13 -16.55
CA SER A 33 29.49 9.32 -17.37
C SER A 33 30.77 10.10 -17.05
N ARG A 34 31.44 9.83 -15.91
CA ARG A 34 32.62 10.57 -15.45
C ARG A 34 33.92 9.80 -15.54
N TYR A 35 33.89 8.50 -15.89
CA TYR A 35 35.12 7.70 -15.99
C TYR A 35 36.14 8.30 -16.94
N ASP A 36 35.71 8.67 -18.14
CA ASP A 36 36.60 9.20 -19.18
C ASP A 36 37.18 10.57 -18.79
N LEU A 37 36.34 11.43 -18.20
CA LEU A 37 36.77 12.72 -17.68
C LEU A 37 37.83 12.58 -16.58
N VAL A 38 37.61 11.65 -15.65
CA VAL A 38 38.61 11.37 -14.56
C VAL A 38 39.89 10.78 -15.13
N ALA A 39 39.79 9.91 -16.15
CA ALA A 39 40.97 9.35 -16.83
C ALA A 39 41.78 10.47 -17.52
N ILE A 40 41.13 11.37 -18.26
CA ILE A 40 41.75 12.53 -18.92
C ILE A 40 42.38 13.47 -17.87
N LEU A 41 41.71 13.81 -16.79
CA LEU A 41 42.29 14.65 -15.74
C LEU A 41 43.54 14.05 -15.13
N LYS A 42 43.58 12.71 -14.96
CA LYS A 42 44.77 12.00 -14.48
C LYS A 42 45.90 12.02 -15.50
N THR A 43 45.64 11.90 -16.79
CA THR A 43 46.66 12.03 -17.83
C THR A 43 47.25 13.44 -17.89
N LEU A 44 46.43 14.46 -17.55
CA LEU A 44 46.87 15.86 -17.43
C LEU A 44 47.58 16.17 -16.11
N GLY A 45 47.84 15.15 -15.26
CA GLY A 45 48.64 15.30 -14.04
C GLY A 45 47.81 15.62 -12.78
N ALA A 46 46.49 15.54 -12.81
CA ALA A 46 45.66 15.78 -11.63
C ALA A 46 45.92 14.73 -10.53
N GLY A 47 46.34 15.20 -9.36
CA GLY A 47 46.63 14.38 -8.20
C GLY A 47 45.35 13.81 -7.55
N ARG A 48 45.51 12.71 -6.80
CA ARG A 48 44.41 12.06 -6.07
C ARG A 48 43.66 13.02 -5.14
N ALA A 49 44.36 13.98 -4.50
CA ALA A 49 43.76 14.95 -3.59
C ALA A 49 42.86 15.95 -4.32
N GLN A 50 43.28 16.40 -5.51
CA GLN A 50 42.49 17.31 -6.35
C GLN A 50 41.22 16.65 -6.87
N LEU A 51 41.35 15.41 -7.37
CA LEU A 51 40.19 14.61 -7.82
C LEU A 51 39.22 14.35 -6.68
N ARG A 52 39.72 14.02 -5.48
CA ARG A 52 38.87 13.83 -4.30
C ARG A 52 38.11 15.08 -3.95
N LYS A 53 38.76 16.25 -3.89
CA LYS A 53 38.07 17.54 -3.63
C LYS A 53 36.98 17.83 -4.67
N LEU A 54 37.28 17.57 -5.94
CA LEU A 54 36.33 17.82 -7.04
C LEU A 54 35.12 16.89 -6.95
N ILE A 55 35.32 15.58 -6.77
CA ILE A 55 34.25 14.60 -6.73
C ILE A 55 33.39 14.77 -5.46
N VAL A 56 34.02 14.99 -4.29
CA VAL A 56 33.30 15.26 -3.04
C VAL A 56 32.55 16.59 -3.11
N GLY A 57 33.17 17.64 -3.64
CA GLY A 57 32.55 18.94 -3.81
C GLY A 57 31.31 18.88 -4.70
N GLN A 58 31.38 18.16 -5.84
CA GLN A 58 30.21 17.93 -6.70
C GLN A 58 29.11 17.15 -5.99
N TRP A 59 29.44 16.10 -5.24
CA TRP A 59 28.46 15.33 -4.46
C TRP A 59 27.78 16.21 -3.41
N LEU A 60 28.53 16.99 -2.64
CA LEU A 60 27.98 17.92 -1.64
C LEU A 60 27.08 18.97 -2.29
N MET A 61 27.49 19.54 -3.42
CA MET A 61 26.66 20.51 -4.13
C MET A 61 25.33 19.90 -4.60
N VAL A 62 25.33 18.70 -5.14
CA VAL A 62 24.09 18.00 -5.53
C VAL A 62 23.25 17.65 -4.32
N LEU A 63 23.87 17.18 -3.21
CA LEU A 63 23.18 16.86 -1.98
C LEU A 63 22.48 18.09 -1.40
N THR A 64 23.19 19.22 -1.27
CA THR A 64 22.60 20.47 -0.75
C THR A 64 21.50 21.00 -1.63
N LEU A 65 21.69 21.01 -2.95
CA LEU A 65 20.65 21.44 -3.90
C LEU A 65 19.41 20.53 -3.79
N SER A 66 19.61 19.21 -3.71
CA SER A 66 18.51 18.24 -3.54
C SER A 66 17.81 18.40 -2.19
N ALA A 67 18.55 18.69 -1.10
CA ALA A 67 17.97 18.96 0.20
C ALA A 67 17.10 20.22 0.20
N VAL A 68 17.57 21.29 -0.42
CA VAL A 68 16.83 22.56 -0.53
C VAL A 68 15.57 22.40 -1.41
N THR A 69 15.73 21.83 -2.61
CA THR A 69 14.59 21.67 -3.53
C THR A 69 13.58 20.63 -3.01
N GLY A 70 14.06 19.50 -2.50
CA GLY A 70 13.22 18.46 -1.90
C GLY A 70 12.52 18.97 -0.63
N GLY A 71 13.24 19.73 0.21
CA GLY A 71 12.68 20.39 1.38
C GLY A 71 11.58 21.40 1.03
N ALA A 72 11.81 22.25 0.02
CA ALA A 72 10.80 23.20 -0.44
C ALA A 72 9.55 22.50 -0.99
N ILE A 73 9.71 21.42 -1.77
CA ILE A 73 8.60 20.59 -2.25
C ILE A 73 7.89 19.92 -1.07
N GLY A 74 8.63 19.39 -0.09
CA GLY A 74 8.08 18.78 1.11
C GLY A 74 7.21 19.75 1.92
N LEU A 75 7.70 20.99 2.14
CA LEU A 75 6.93 22.06 2.80
C LEU A 75 5.64 22.41 2.03
N LEU A 76 5.72 22.47 0.71
CA LEU A 76 4.54 22.72 -0.11
C LEU A 76 3.50 21.62 0.06
N PHE A 77 3.91 20.35 0.03
CA PHE A 77 3.03 19.21 0.26
C PHE A 77 2.48 19.16 1.68
N GLU A 78 3.29 19.43 2.69
CA GLU A 78 2.86 19.54 4.09
C GLU A 78 1.75 20.59 4.24
N ASN A 79 1.94 21.78 3.64
CA ASN A 79 0.92 22.84 3.66
C ASN A 79 -0.38 22.41 2.94
N VAL A 80 -0.27 21.74 1.79
CA VAL A 80 -1.44 21.23 1.06
C VAL A 80 -2.18 20.19 1.92
N LEU A 81 -1.47 19.25 2.54
CA LEU A 81 -2.06 18.25 3.43
C LEU A 81 -2.73 18.89 4.64
N MET A 82 -2.08 19.89 5.27
CA MET A 82 -2.65 20.63 6.39
C MET A 82 -3.95 21.35 6.02
N VAL A 83 -4.01 21.98 4.84
CA VAL A 83 -5.22 22.65 4.35
C VAL A 83 -6.35 21.63 4.12
N LEU A 84 -6.02 20.48 3.53
CA LEU A 84 -7.01 19.41 3.25
C LEU A 84 -7.54 18.76 4.55
N LEU A 85 -6.68 18.56 5.55
CA LEU A 85 -7.05 17.90 6.80
C LEU A 85 -7.57 18.85 7.88
N LYS A 86 -7.42 20.16 7.71
CA LYS A 86 -7.84 21.19 8.69
C LYS A 86 -9.27 21.01 9.23
N PRO A 87 -10.28 20.63 8.43
CA PRO A 87 -11.64 20.46 8.94
C PRO A 87 -11.82 19.23 9.88
N VAL A 88 -10.90 18.26 9.84
CA VAL A 88 -10.95 17.01 10.63
C VAL A 88 -10.06 17.11 11.87
N LEU A 89 -9.02 17.93 11.80
CA LEU A 89 -8.05 18.04 12.87
C LEU A 89 -8.59 18.93 14.01
N PRO A 90 -8.30 18.58 15.27
CA PRO A 90 -8.68 19.43 16.39
C PRO A 90 -8.05 20.82 16.25
N ALA A 91 -8.77 21.85 16.72
CA ALA A 91 -8.41 23.26 16.54
C ALA A 91 -7.01 23.64 17.07
N ALA A 92 -6.47 22.86 18.00
CA ALA A 92 -5.15 23.07 18.58
C ALA A 92 -4.23 21.89 18.23
N LEU A 93 -3.58 21.96 17.06
CA LEU A 93 -2.47 21.06 16.75
C LEU A 93 -1.20 21.50 17.48
N PRO A 94 -0.41 20.57 18.03
CA PRO A 94 0.90 20.90 18.57
C PRO A 94 1.77 21.53 17.47
N PRO A 95 2.70 22.44 17.81
CA PRO A 95 3.58 23.06 16.84
C PRO A 95 4.37 22.00 16.09
N ALA A 96 4.57 22.21 14.78
CA ALA A 96 5.30 21.29 13.91
C ALA A 96 6.70 21.01 14.50
N SER A 97 6.97 19.74 14.78
CA SER A 97 8.26 19.31 15.30
C SER A 97 9.32 19.36 14.20
N LEU A 98 10.54 19.78 14.51
CA LEU A 98 11.70 19.72 13.61
C LEU A 98 12.24 18.28 13.46
N TRP A 99 11.81 17.34 14.32
CA TRP A 99 12.30 15.98 14.36
C TRP A 99 12.09 15.19 13.05
N PRO A 100 10.90 15.22 12.40
CA PRO A 100 10.71 14.57 11.10
C PRO A 100 11.64 15.10 10.00
N TRP A 101 11.93 16.41 10.02
CA TRP A 101 12.83 17.06 9.07
C TRP A 101 14.27 16.59 9.26
N LEU A 102 14.74 16.49 10.49
CA LEU A 102 16.07 15.96 10.80
C LEU A 102 16.21 14.51 10.39
N TRP A 103 15.18 13.70 10.61
CA TRP A 103 15.14 12.31 10.14
C TRP A 103 15.16 12.21 8.61
N ALA A 104 14.38 13.01 7.91
CA ALA A 104 14.34 13.03 6.45
C ALA A 104 15.71 13.44 5.85
N LEU A 105 16.33 14.48 6.37
CA LEU A 105 17.68 14.91 5.96
C LEU A 105 18.74 13.87 6.32
N GLY A 106 18.65 13.27 7.49
CA GLY A 106 19.57 12.21 7.95
C GLY A 106 19.50 10.98 7.05
N THR A 107 18.30 10.46 6.80
CA THR A 107 18.07 9.30 5.92
C THR A 107 18.54 9.58 4.49
N MET A 108 18.18 10.73 3.93
CA MET A 108 18.65 11.16 2.60
C MET A 108 20.18 11.18 2.52
N THR A 109 20.83 11.76 3.52
CA THR A 109 22.30 11.89 3.55
C THR A 109 22.97 10.51 3.67
N VAL A 110 22.48 9.66 4.57
CA VAL A 110 23.04 8.31 4.76
C VAL A 110 22.84 7.44 3.52
N ILE A 111 21.66 7.42 2.93
CA ILE A 111 21.36 6.66 1.70
C ILE A 111 22.25 7.17 0.55
N SER A 112 22.31 8.50 0.36
CA SER A 112 23.14 9.10 -0.68
C SER A 112 24.61 8.74 -0.50
N LEU A 113 25.14 8.82 0.72
CA LEU A 113 26.52 8.48 1.05
C LEU A 113 26.83 7.01 0.77
N LEU A 114 25.95 6.11 1.23
CA LEU A 114 26.10 4.67 1.02
C LEU A 114 26.15 4.32 -0.47
N VAL A 115 25.17 4.82 -1.23
CA VAL A 115 25.10 4.53 -2.67
C VAL A 115 26.27 5.18 -3.42
N TRP A 116 26.74 6.35 -2.97
CA TRP A 116 27.86 7.08 -3.57
C TRP A 116 29.24 6.46 -3.28
N LEU A 117 29.43 5.78 -2.15
CA LEU A 117 30.74 5.29 -1.71
C LEU A 117 31.43 4.37 -2.72
N ARG A 118 30.68 3.46 -3.36
CA ARG A 118 31.24 2.57 -4.39
C ARG A 118 31.60 3.32 -5.69
N PRO A 119 30.73 4.12 -6.30
CA PRO A 119 31.05 5.01 -7.41
C PRO A 119 32.28 5.89 -7.15
N TYR A 120 32.37 6.48 -5.97
CA TYR A 120 33.50 7.31 -5.56
C TYR A 120 34.84 6.54 -5.60
N ARG A 121 34.85 5.34 -5.00
CA ARG A 121 36.08 4.49 -5.03
C ARG A 121 36.44 4.05 -6.44
N LEU A 122 35.46 3.70 -7.27
CA LEU A 122 35.64 3.34 -8.67
C LEU A 122 36.24 4.49 -9.48
N LEU A 123 35.75 5.72 -9.30
CA LEU A 123 36.26 6.90 -9.98
C LEU A 123 37.71 7.20 -9.57
N LEU A 124 38.06 7.12 -8.29
CA LEU A 124 39.43 7.32 -7.81
C LEU A 124 40.38 6.21 -8.27
N ALA A 125 39.92 4.98 -8.41
CA ALA A 125 40.70 3.83 -8.87
C ALA A 125 40.82 3.77 -10.41
N THR A 126 40.14 4.61 -11.17
CA THR A 126 40.22 4.64 -12.63
C THR A 126 41.65 4.87 -13.10
N GLN A 127 42.14 4.00 -13.98
CA GLN A 127 43.50 4.08 -14.50
C GLN A 127 43.58 5.04 -15.71
N PRO A 128 44.68 5.81 -15.87
CA PRO A 128 44.86 6.69 -17.04
C PRO A 128 44.86 5.93 -18.37
N LEU A 129 45.30 4.65 -18.36
CA LEU A 129 45.30 3.77 -19.54
C LEU A 129 43.92 3.57 -20.19
N ARG A 130 42.84 3.85 -19.46
CA ARG A 130 41.48 3.77 -19.97
C ARG A 130 41.19 4.71 -21.13
N VAL A 131 41.93 5.81 -21.27
CA VAL A 131 41.84 6.70 -22.43
C VAL A 131 42.20 5.99 -23.73
N LEU A 132 43.12 5.02 -23.65
CA LEU A 132 43.62 4.23 -24.77
C LEU A 132 42.88 2.88 -24.93
N ARG A 133 42.37 2.32 -23.82
CA ARG A 133 41.66 1.02 -23.79
C ARG A 133 40.43 1.10 -22.91
N ASN A 134 39.24 1.08 -23.53
CA ASN A 134 37.96 1.17 -22.83
C ASN A 134 37.63 -0.05 -21.94
N ASP A 135 38.39 -1.16 -22.07
CA ASP A 135 38.11 -2.44 -21.41
C ASP A 135 38.72 -2.55 -20.01
N VAL A 136 39.50 -1.56 -19.57
CA VAL A 136 40.17 -1.63 -18.25
C VAL A 136 39.20 -1.24 -17.16
N VAL A 137 38.66 -2.26 -16.47
CA VAL A 137 37.80 -2.09 -15.31
C VAL A 137 38.63 -1.97 -14.05
N ALA A 138 38.43 -0.89 -13.26
CA ALA A 138 39.10 -0.74 -11.98
C ALA A 138 38.68 -1.86 -11.01
N ASN A 139 39.68 -2.56 -10.44
CA ASN A 139 39.43 -3.60 -9.46
C ASN A 139 39.12 -2.96 -8.10
N VAL A 140 37.85 -2.89 -7.75
CA VAL A 140 37.35 -2.34 -6.48
C VAL A 140 36.40 -3.38 -5.87
N TRP A 141 36.19 -3.29 -4.60
CA TRP A 141 35.29 -4.17 -3.82
C TRP A 141 34.22 -4.85 -4.68
N PRO A 142 34.22 -6.19 -4.77
CA PRO A 142 33.27 -6.90 -5.58
C PRO A 142 31.85 -6.60 -5.08
N LEU A 143 30.91 -6.48 -6.00
CA LEU A 143 29.51 -6.14 -5.72
C LEU A 143 28.89 -7.03 -4.63
N LYS A 144 29.34 -8.29 -4.55
CA LYS A 144 28.89 -9.28 -3.56
C LYS A 144 29.15 -8.89 -2.09
N PHE A 145 30.14 -8.04 -1.80
CA PHE A 145 30.39 -7.56 -0.43
C PHE A 145 29.73 -6.20 -0.17
N TYR A 146 29.59 -5.38 -1.20
CA TYR A 146 29.01 -4.05 -1.06
C TYR A 146 27.47 -4.08 -0.92
N LEU A 147 26.80 -4.92 -1.71
CA LEU A 147 25.34 -5.02 -1.72
C LEU A 147 24.76 -5.41 -0.36
N PRO A 148 25.28 -6.43 0.36
CA PRO A 148 24.77 -6.76 1.69
C PRO A 148 24.97 -5.64 2.71
N ILE A 149 26.09 -4.91 2.67
CA ILE A 149 26.33 -3.79 3.59
C ILE A 149 25.28 -2.70 3.38
N VAL A 150 25.02 -2.31 2.13
CA VAL A 150 24.00 -1.31 1.80
C VAL A 150 22.62 -1.80 2.23
N SER A 151 22.30 -3.06 1.95
CA SER A 151 21.00 -3.64 2.35
C SER A 151 20.82 -3.62 3.87
N VAL A 152 21.82 -4.04 4.65
CA VAL A 152 21.75 -4.05 6.12
C VAL A 152 21.54 -2.63 6.66
N VAL A 153 22.27 -1.63 6.15
CA VAL A 153 22.11 -0.25 6.64
C VAL A 153 20.75 0.32 6.24
N VAL A 154 20.25 0.04 5.04
CA VAL A 154 18.89 0.43 4.63
C VAL A 154 17.85 -0.22 5.54
N VAL A 155 17.99 -1.51 5.85
CA VAL A 155 17.12 -2.23 6.78
C VAL A 155 17.16 -1.62 8.19
N LEU A 156 18.33 -1.31 8.70
CA LEU A 156 18.48 -0.66 10.02
C LEU A 156 17.85 0.73 10.06
N LEU A 157 17.99 1.53 9.00
CA LEU A 157 17.34 2.83 8.88
C LEU A 157 15.82 2.68 8.87
N LEU A 158 15.30 1.73 8.11
CA LEU A 158 13.87 1.45 8.05
C LEU A 158 13.32 0.94 9.39
N ALA A 159 14.07 0.06 10.07
CA ALA A 159 13.72 -0.43 11.40
C ALA A 159 13.71 0.69 12.45
N GLY A 160 14.66 1.62 12.36
CA GLY A 160 14.69 2.80 13.23
C GLY A 160 13.51 3.76 13.02
N LEU A 161 13.03 3.89 11.78
CA LEU A 161 11.87 4.72 11.43
C LEU A 161 10.53 4.08 11.83
N MET A 162 10.41 2.76 11.74
CA MET A 162 9.15 2.01 11.86
C MET A 162 9.03 1.19 13.15
N GLY A 163 9.98 1.31 14.07
CA GLY A 163 9.93 0.61 15.35
C GLY A 163 10.06 -0.91 15.27
N GLY A 164 10.61 -1.48 14.19
CA GLY A 164 10.85 -2.92 14.06
C GLY A 164 9.58 -3.78 13.89
N SER A 165 8.48 -3.19 13.45
CA SER A 165 7.20 -3.87 13.26
C SER A 165 7.31 -5.11 12.35
N MET A 166 6.49 -6.13 12.60
CA MET A 166 6.42 -7.35 11.76
C MET A 166 6.14 -7.02 10.29
N LEU A 167 5.38 -5.95 10.04
CA LEU A 167 5.08 -5.42 8.71
C LEU A 167 6.35 -5.03 7.94
N LEU A 168 7.33 -4.42 8.60
CA LEU A 168 8.61 -4.06 7.99
C LEU A 168 9.34 -5.29 7.44
N TRP A 169 9.45 -6.32 8.27
CA TRP A 169 10.15 -7.56 7.89
C TRP A 169 9.42 -8.29 6.77
N ALA A 170 8.08 -8.32 6.81
CA ALA A 170 7.26 -8.90 5.74
C ALA A 170 7.46 -8.17 4.40
N VAL A 171 7.46 -6.84 4.40
CA VAL A 171 7.66 -6.05 3.17
C VAL A 171 9.09 -6.17 2.64
N LEU A 172 10.11 -6.16 3.51
CA LEU A 172 11.49 -6.35 3.08
C LEU A 172 11.74 -7.76 2.51
N ALA A 173 11.24 -8.80 3.19
CA ALA A 173 11.32 -10.16 2.68
C ALA A 173 10.58 -10.29 1.34
N GLY A 174 9.38 -9.72 1.25
CA GLY A 174 8.61 -9.63 0.01
C GLY A 174 9.37 -8.94 -1.11
N ALA A 175 10.00 -7.79 -0.85
CA ALA A 175 10.79 -7.05 -1.83
C ALA A 175 11.99 -7.87 -2.36
N VAL A 176 12.67 -8.63 -1.49
CA VAL A 176 13.78 -9.51 -1.89
C VAL A 176 13.26 -10.67 -2.76
N VAL A 177 12.20 -11.34 -2.32
CA VAL A 177 11.57 -12.44 -3.06
C VAL A 177 11.12 -11.95 -4.44
N LEU A 178 10.47 -10.80 -4.51
CA LEU A 178 10.01 -10.19 -5.75
C LEU A 178 11.15 -9.77 -6.67
N ALA A 179 12.23 -9.24 -6.14
CA ALA A 179 13.42 -8.92 -6.95
C ALA A 179 14.03 -10.18 -7.58
N LEU A 180 14.09 -11.28 -6.84
CA LEU A 180 14.52 -12.59 -7.35
C LEU A 180 13.55 -13.12 -8.41
N LEU A 181 12.27 -13.04 -8.15
CA LEU A 181 11.20 -13.48 -9.06
C LEU A 181 11.22 -12.68 -10.37
N CYS A 182 11.39 -11.33 -10.28
CA CYS A 182 11.60 -10.48 -11.45
C CYS A 182 12.85 -10.89 -12.27
N GLY A 183 13.94 -11.25 -11.58
CA GLY A 183 15.14 -11.75 -12.24
C GLY A 183 14.91 -13.07 -13.01
N VAL A 184 14.27 -14.04 -12.36
CA VAL A 184 13.96 -15.35 -12.94
C VAL A 184 12.97 -15.23 -14.10
N LEU A 185 11.87 -14.50 -13.91
CA LEU A 185 10.87 -14.28 -14.95
C LEU A 185 11.44 -13.50 -16.13
N GLY A 186 12.26 -12.49 -15.87
CA GLY A 186 12.97 -11.75 -16.92
C GLY A 186 13.89 -12.65 -17.73
N TRP A 187 14.63 -13.52 -17.09
CA TRP A 187 15.48 -14.50 -17.76
C TRP A 187 14.66 -15.51 -18.59
N MET A 188 13.57 -16.02 -18.04
CA MET A 188 12.66 -16.93 -18.73
C MET A 188 12.06 -16.26 -19.98
N LEU A 189 11.59 -15.04 -19.87
CA LEU A 189 11.02 -14.26 -20.97
C LEU A 189 12.05 -13.96 -22.07
N LEU A 190 13.30 -13.65 -21.72
CA LEU A 190 14.38 -13.51 -22.69
C LEU A 190 14.64 -14.82 -23.44
N ASN A 191 14.53 -15.97 -22.78
CA ASN A 191 14.64 -17.27 -23.44
C ASN A 191 13.47 -17.57 -24.40
N VAL A 192 12.26 -17.15 -24.05
CA VAL A 192 11.10 -17.22 -24.96
C VAL A 192 11.32 -16.33 -26.19
N LEU A 193 11.77 -15.09 -25.98
CA LEU A 193 12.10 -14.16 -27.07
C LEU A 193 13.18 -14.71 -28.03
N ARG A 194 14.12 -15.51 -27.55
CA ARG A 194 15.12 -16.21 -28.40
C ARG A 194 14.48 -17.16 -29.40
N ARG A 195 13.36 -17.78 -29.06
CA ARG A 195 12.69 -18.80 -29.88
C ARG A 195 11.69 -18.20 -30.86
N MET A 196 11.34 -16.89 -30.70
CA MET A 196 10.38 -16.22 -31.58
C MET A 196 11.00 -15.81 -32.90
N THR A 197 10.43 -16.24 -34.01
CA THR A 197 10.77 -15.80 -35.38
C THR A 197 9.95 -14.55 -35.72
N LEU A 198 10.60 -13.38 -35.74
CA LEU A 198 9.95 -12.11 -36.03
C LEU A 198 10.08 -11.75 -37.52
N LYS A 199 8.94 -11.41 -38.15
CA LYS A 199 8.88 -11.08 -39.57
C LYS A 199 9.34 -9.65 -39.88
N SER A 200 9.18 -8.69 -38.99
CA SER A 200 9.54 -7.29 -39.23
C SER A 200 10.99 -6.99 -38.86
N LEU A 201 11.72 -6.30 -39.74
CA LEU A 201 13.12 -5.90 -39.53
C LEU A 201 13.35 -5.08 -38.24
N PRO A 202 12.53 -4.05 -37.91
CA PRO A 202 12.72 -3.27 -36.68
C PRO A 202 12.58 -4.11 -35.40
N LEU A 203 11.59 -5.02 -35.35
CA LEU A 203 11.38 -5.93 -34.21
C LEU A 203 12.52 -6.95 -34.08
N ARG A 204 12.98 -7.50 -35.18
CA ARG A 204 14.12 -8.44 -35.21
C ARG A 204 15.40 -7.77 -34.70
N LEU A 205 15.67 -6.53 -35.11
CA LEU A 205 16.81 -5.74 -34.61
C LEU A 205 16.66 -5.43 -33.13
N ALA A 206 15.48 -5.04 -32.66
CA ALA A 206 15.21 -4.80 -31.25
C ALA A 206 15.45 -6.04 -30.38
N VAL A 207 14.89 -7.20 -30.75
CA VAL A 207 15.08 -8.46 -30.04
C VAL A 207 16.54 -8.92 -30.07
N SER A 208 17.18 -8.91 -31.25
CA SER A 208 18.58 -9.33 -31.38
C SER A 208 19.50 -8.52 -30.46
N ARG A 209 19.18 -7.27 -30.22
CA ARG A 209 19.91 -6.38 -29.32
C ARG A 209 19.68 -6.76 -27.85
N LEU A 210 18.42 -6.92 -27.43
CA LEU A 210 18.08 -7.35 -26.07
C LEU A 210 18.79 -8.67 -25.70
N LEU A 211 18.97 -9.56 -26.68
CA LEU A 211 19.61 -10.85 -26.50
C LEU A 211 21.15 -10.80 -26.54
N ARG A 212 21.77 -9.78 -27.18
CA ARG A 212 23.23 -9.64 -27.24
C ARG A 212 23.86 -9.24 -25.90
N GLN A 213 23.14 -8.45 -25.10
CA GLN A 213 23.61 -8.00 -23.79
C GLN A 213 22.65 -8.43 -22.68
N PRO A 214 22.52 -9.74 -22.41
CA PRO A 214 21.46 -10.27 -21.53
C PRO A 214 21.53 -9.70 -20.11
N TRP A 215 22.72 -9.53 -19.55
CA TRP A 215 22.88 -8.97 -18.20
C TRP A 215 22.47 -7.49 -18.09
N SER A 216 22.76 -6.68 -19.10
CA SER A 216 22.32 -5.27 -19.13
C SER A 216 20.82 -5.18 -19.32
N THR A 217 20.25 -6.01 -20.19
CA THR A 217 18.81 -6.09 -20.44
C THR A 217 18.08 -6.58 -19.21
N LEU A 218 18.58 -7.63 -18.55
CA LEU A 218 17.99 -8.17 -17.34
C LEU A 218 17.99 -7.15 -16.20
N SER A 219 19.08 -6.42 -16.02
CA SER A 219 19.16 -5.35 -15.00
C SER A 219 18.18 -4.20 -15.26
N GLN A 220 18.01 -3.79 -16.53
CA GLN A 220 17.02 -2.79 -16.92
C GLN A 220 15.59 -3.31 -16.70
N LEU A 221 15.32 -4.52 -17.13
CA LEU A 221 14.03 -5.18 -17.00
C LEU A 221 13.62 -5.33 -15.53
N SER A 222 14.53 -5.80 -14.68
CA SER A 222 14.28 -5.90 -13.23
C SER A 222 14.03 -4.53 -12.59
N ALA A 223 14.78 -3.50 -12.99
CA ALA A 223 14.60 -2.15 -12.47
C ALA A 223 13.25 -1.55 -12.90
N PHE A 224 12.85 -1.71 -14.16
CA PHE A 224 11.54 -1.27 -14.63
C PHE A 224 10.40 -2.06 -14.00
N SER A 225 10.52 -3.39 -13.93
CA SER A 225 9.51 -4.25 -13.30
C SER A 225 9.29 -3.89 -11.84
N LEU A 226 10.37 -3.68 -11.08
CA LEU A 226 10.26 -3.26 -9.68
C LEU A 226 9.57 -1.90 -9.54
N SER A 227 9.91 -0.94 -10.41
CA SER A 227 9.29 0.39 -10.40
C SER A 227 7.79 0.33 -10.71
N PHE A 228 7.39 -0.42 -11.75
CA PHE A 228 5.98 -0.62 -12.11
C PHE A 228 5.23 -1.38 -11.03
N MET A 229 5.83 -2.40 -10.43
CA MET A 229 5.22 -3.18 -9.37
C MET A 229 4.95 -2.33 -8.12
N LEU A 230 5.95 -1.56 -7.64
CA LEU A 230 5.77 -0.69 -6.48
C LEU A 230 4.69 0.37 -6.72
N LEU A 231 4.65 0.93 -7.92
CA LEU A 231 3.62 1.88 -8.32
C LEU A 231 2.22 1.23 -8.36
N ALA A 232 2.13 0.03 -8.93
CA ALA A 232 0.88 -0.73 -9.00
C ALA A 232 0.36 -1.11 -7.62
N LEU A 233 1.23 -1.62 -6.74
CA LEU A 233 0.88 -1.94 -5.35
C LEU A 233 0.25 -0.75 -4.63
N LEU A 234 0.87 0.42 -4.76
CA LEU A 234 0.36 1.62 -4.13
C LEU A 234 -1.01 2.03 -4.67
N LEU A 235 -1.19 2.00 -6.00
CA LEU A 235 -2.44 2.39 -6.65
C LEU A 235 -3.60 1.43 -6.35
N VAL A 236 -3.33 0.12 -6.35
CA VAL A 236 -4.36 -0.90 -6.06
C VAL A 236 -4.77 -0.87 -4.59
N LEU A 237 -3.78 -0.88 -3.68
CA LEU A 237 -4.07 -0.81 -2.24
C LEU A 237 -4.88 0.44 -1.87
N ARG A 238 -4.58 1.58 -2.52
CA ARG A 238 -5.40 2.78 -2.36
C ARG A 238 -6.83 2.55 -2.82
N GLY A 239 -7.02 2.00 -4.02
CA GLY A 239 -8.34 1.73 -4.59
C GLY A 239 -9.16 0.82 -3.66
N ASP A 240 -8.61 -0.32 -3.29
CA ASP A 240 -9.26 -1.32 -2.44
C ASP A 240 -9.69 -0.75 -1.07
N LEU A 241 -8.82 0.06 -0.45
CA LEU A 241 -9.14 0.69 0.82
C LEU A 241 -10.28 1.71 0.70
N LEU A 242 -10.25 2.56 -0.33
CA LEU A 242 -11.26 3.59 -0.54
C LEU A 242 -12.61 2.97 -0.91
N ASP A 243 -12.62 1.99 -1.80
CA ASP A 243 -13.84 1.33 -2.25
C ASP A 243 -14.53 0.61 -1.07
N ARG A 244 -13.77 -0.07 -0.23
CA ARG A 244 -14.31 -0.76 0.95
C ARG A 244 -14.82 0.20 2.04
N TRP A 245 -14.16 1.33 2.22
CA TRP A 245 -14.60 2.33 3.20
C TRP A 245 -15.86 3.10 2.75
N GLN A 246 -16.11 3.19 1.46
CA GLN A 246 -17.27 3.88 0.90
C GLN A 246 -18.48 2.97 0.71
N GLN A 247 -18.30 1.65 0.73
CA GLN A 247 -19.39 0.68 0.56
C GLN A 247 -20.13 0.44 1.88
N LEU A 248 -20.90 1.45 2.32
CA LEU A 248 -22.01 1.18 3.25
C LEU A 248 -23.13 0.51 2.44
N PRO A 249 -23.69 -0.63 2.90
CA PRO A 249 -24.79 -1.25 2.21
C PRO A 249 -25.94 -0.24 2.05
N PRO A 250 -26.46 0.00 0.85
CA PRO A 250 -27.48 1.02 0.60
C PRO A 250 -28.79 0.79 1.36
N GLU A 251 -29.00 -0.41 1.87
CA GLU A 251 -30.20 -0.82 2.62
C GLU A 251 -30.01 -0.78 4.16
N SER A 252 -28.84 -0.35 4.65
CA SER A 252 -28.60 -0.32 6.10
C SER A 252 -29.53 0.67 6.81
N PRO A 253 -30.03 0.33 8.01
CA PRO A 253 -30.84 1.24 8.82
C PRO A 253 -30.01 2.46 9.22
N ASN A 254 -30.64 3.62 9.23
CA ASN A 254 -30.01 4.88 9.62
C ASN A 254 -30.46 5.41 10.99
N TYR A 255 -31.51 4.81 11.56
CA TYR A 255 -32.00 5.14 12.89
C TYR A 255 -32.11 3.90 13.77
N PHE A 256 -31.70 4.08 15.04
CA PHE A 256 -31.85 3.06 16.08
C PHE A 256 -32.76 3.62 17.18
N LEU A 257 -33.67 2.80 17.65
CA LEU A 257 -34.50 3.03 18.84
C LEU A 257 -33.98 2.10 19.93
N ILE A 258 -33.55 2.67 21.02
CA ILE A 258 -33.01 1.95 22.16
C ILE A 258 -33.76 2.34 23.43
N ASN A 259 -33.65 1.52 24.47
CA ASN A 259 -34.36 1.70 25.75
C ASN A 259 -35.92 1.72 25.58
N ILE A 260 -36.45 0.90 24.69
CA ILE A 260 -37.89 0.72 24.52
C ILE A 260 -38.39 -0.15 25.67
N ALA A 261 -39.34 0.33 26.43
CA ALA A 261 -39.98 -0.48 27.47
C ALA A 261 -40.87 -1.54 26.85
N THR A 262 -41.08 -2.68 27.54
CA THR A 262 -41.86 -3.80 27.01
C THR A 262 -43.27 -3.39 26.63
N GLU A 263 -43.90 -2.51 27.44
CA GLU A 263 -45.26 -2.01 27.21
C GLU A 263 -45.34 -1.07 25.99
N GLN A 264 -44.22 -0.51 25.55
CA GLN A 264 -44.17 0.41 24.41
C GLN A 264 -43.94 -0.30 23.08
N VAL A 265 -43.61 -1.57 23.08
CA VAL A 265 -43.24 -2.31 21.83
C VAL A 265 -44.42 -2.35 20.86
N GLU A 266 -45.62 -2.75 21.31
CA GLU A 266 -46.78 -2.83 20.43
C GLU A 266 -47.32 -1.47 19.97
N PRO A 267 -47.43 -0.44 20.86
CA PRO A 267 -47.75 0.92 20.39
C PRO A 267 -46.75 1.48 19.40
N LEU A 268 -45.43 1.19 19.57
CA LEU A 268 -44.39 1.64 18.66
C LEU A 268 -44.47 0.92 17.30
N LYS A 269 -44.76 -0.40 17.28
CA LYS A 269 -45.00 -1.13 16.02
C LYS A 269 -46.16 -0.52 15.24
N ALA A 270 -47.27 -0.21 15.92
CA ALA A 270 -48.42 0.42 15.31
C ALA A 270 -48.09 1.81 14.72
N PHE A 271 -47.32 2.62 15.46
CA PHE A 271 -46.88 3.94 15.00
C PHE A 271 -45.98 3.83 13.76
N LEU A 272 -45.02 2.90 13.74
CA LEU A 272 -44.13 2.69 12.59
C LEU A 272 -44.89 2.19 11.37
N ALA A 273 -45.88 1.29 11.57
CA ALA A 273 -46.72 0.78 10.49
C ALA A 273 -47.60 1.88 9.87
N GLU A 274 -48.15 2.79 10.69
CA GLU A 274 -48.94 3.97 10.23
C GLU A 274 -48.13 4.84 9.27
N HIS A 275 -46.82 4.97 9.54
CA HIS A 275 -45.89 5.74 8.71
C HIS A 275 -45.21 4.92 7.60
N GLN A 276 -45.68 3.70 7.34
CA GLN A 276 -45.16 2.77 6.31
C GLN A 276 -43.69 2.43 6.49
N ILE A 277 -43.20 2.41 7.74
CA ILE A 277 -41.82 2.06 8.09
C ILE A 277 -41.78 0.59 8.44
N VAL A 278 -40.92 -0.17 7.76
CA VAL A 278 -40.65 -1.57 8.09
C VAL A 278 -39.41 -1.58 8.99
N PRO A 279 -39.58 -1.77 10.32
CA PRO A 279 -38.43 -1.90 11.21
C PRO A 279 -37.75 -3.26 11.01
N GLU A 280 -36.48 -3.33 11.35
CA GLU A 280 -35.79 -4.61 11.61
C GLU A 280 -36.47 -5.31 12.80
N SER A 281 -36.07 -6.54 13.09
CA SER A 281 -36.62 -7.26 14.23
C SER A 281 -36.45 -6.45 15.54
N PHE A 282 -37.45 -6.57 16.42
CA PHE A 282 -37.33 -6.06 17.79
C PHE A 282 -36.51 -7.04 18.61
N TYR A 283 -35.38 -6.59 19.15
CA TYR A 283 -34.48 -7.38 19.94
C TYR A 283 -34.64 -7.02 21.42
N PRO A 284 -34.92 -7.98 22.29
CA PRO A 284 -34.83 -7.77 23.73
C PRO A 284 -33.36 -7.64 24.11
N VAL A 285 -33.04 -6.71 24.98
CA VAL A 285 -31.68 -6.42 25.43
C VAL A 285 -31.62 -6.53 26.96
N VAL A 286 -30.80 -7.43 27.44
CA VAL A 286 -30.47 -7.60 28.84
C VAL A 286 -28.99 -7.22 29.01
N ARG A 287 -28.70 -6.34 29.97
CA ARG A 287 -27.32 -5.97 30.31
C ARG A 287 -26.76 -6.94 31.31
N ALA A 288 -25.60 -7.49 31.01
CA ALA A 288 -24.87 -8.36 31.96
C ALA A 288 -23.37 -8.31 31.70
N ARG A 289 -22.60 -8.61 32.72
CA ARG A 289 -21.15 -8.67 32.64
C ARG A 289 -20.70 -10.14 32.63
N LEU A 290 -19.79 -10.50 31.72
CA LEU A 290 -19.14 -11.81 31.72
C LEU A 290 -18.12 -11.89 32.85
N THR A 291 -18.35 -12.75 33.83
CA THR A 291 -17.56 -12.84 35.08
C THR A 291 -16.63 -14.04 35.11
N ALA A 292 -17.03 -15.17 34.51
CA ALA A 292 -16.19 -16.36 34.49
C ALA A 292 -16.37 -17.20 33.21
N ILE A 293 -15.33 -17.93 32.84
CA ILE A 293 -15.31 -18.92 31.76
C ILE A 293 -14.80 -20.22 32.37
N ASN A 294 -15.60 -21.30 32.29
CA ASN A 294 -15.30 -22.60 32.90
C ASN A 294 -14.91 -22.45 34.39
N ASP A 295 -15.69 -21.68 35.13
CA ASP A 295 -15.50 -21.35 36.56
C ASP A 295 -14.17 -20.61 36.88
N LYS A 296 -13.45 -20.15 35.86
CA LYS A 296 -12.27 -19.30 36.04
C LYS A 296 -12.67 -17.84 35.91
N PRO A 297 -12.41 -17.00 36.93
CA PRO A 297 -12.70 -15.56 36.85
C PRO A 297 -12.01 -14.91 35.67
N THR A 298 -12.69 -13.95 35.00
CA THR A 298 -12.15 -13.17 33.90
C THR A 298 -11.43 -11.92 34.36
N GLU A 299 -11.32 -11.68 35.67
CA GLU A 299 -10.62 -10.51 36.22
C GLU A 299 -9.14 -10.51 35.85
N GLY A 300 -8.66 -9.35 35.34
CA GLY A 300 -7.28 -9.18 34.90
C GLY A 300 -7.01 -9.50 33.42
N ASN A 301 -8.02 -9.86 32.66
CA ASN A 301 -7.89 -9.97 31.20
C ASN A 301 -8.03 -8.58 30.55
N GLU A 302 -7.16 -8.27 29.57
CA GLU A 302 -7.11 -6.98 28.89
C GLU A 302 -8.21 -6.79 27.83
N ASP A 303 -9.05 -7.80 27.55
CA ASP A 303 -10.09 -7.69 26.53
C ASP A 303 -11.20 -6.71 26.97
N GLU A 304 -11.47 -5.72 26.14
CA GLU A 304 -12.50 -4.68 26.38
C GLU A 304 -13.90 -5.28 26.64
N ALA A 305 -14.22 -6.42 26.03
CA ALA A 305 -15.51 -7.09 26.21
C ALA A 305 -15.73 -7.62 27.65
N LEU A 306 -14.66 -7.90 28.39
CA LEU A 306 -14.72 -8.37 29.78
C LEU A 306 -14.81 -7.22 30.79
N ASN A 307 -14.37 -6.00 30.40
CA ASN A 307 -14.30 -4.84 31.27
C ASN A 307 -15.54 -3.96 31.21
N ARG A 308 -16.57 -4.33 30.44
CA ARG A 308 -17.82 -3.59 30.29
C ARG A 308 -19.03 -4.50 30.39
N GLU A 309 -20.19 -3.91 30.61
CA GLU A 309 -21.47 -4.61 30.45
C GLU A 309 -21.70 -4.92 28.97
N LEU A 310 -22.11 -6.15 28.70
CA LEU A 310 -22.48 -6.62 27.38
C LEU A 310 -24.00 -6.55 27.21
N ASN A 311 -24.44 -6.22 26.03
CA ASN A 311 -25.84 -6.37 25.64
C ASN A 311 -26.06 -7.81 25.18
N LEU A 312 -26.84 -8.55 25.94
CA LEU A 312 -27.28 -9.90 25.63
C LEU A 312 -28.68 -9.82 25.00
N THR A 313 -28.98 -10.76 24.13
CA THR A 313 -30.32 -10.89 23.55
C THR A 313 -30.78 -12.34 23.56
N TRP A 314 -32.09 -12.55 23.42
CA TRP A 314 -32.64 -13.87 23.17
C TRP A 314 -33.49 -13.86 21.89
N GLN A 315 -33.43 -14.93 21.13
CA GLN A 315 -34.15 -15.06 19.88
C GLN A 315 -34.20 -16.53 19.41
N ASN A 316 -35.37 -16.99 18.97
CA ASN A 316 -35.52 -18.33 18.41
C ASN A 316 -35.17 -18.39 16.92
N THR A 317 -35.39 -17.29 16.20
CA THR A 317 -35.02 -17.16 14.79
C THR A 317 -33.63 -16.64 14.63
N ARG A 318 -32.83 -17.34 13.83
CA ARG A 318 -31.46 -16.87 13.54
C ARG A 318 -31.51 -15.61 12.69
N PRO A 319 -30.77 -14.54 13.03
CA PRO A 319 -30.58 -13.42 12.13
C PRO A 319 -29.93 -13.86 10.81
N ASP A 320 -30.48 -13.47 9.66
CA ASP A 320 -30.01 -13.91 8.33
C ASP A 320 -28.55 -13.56 8.06
N HIS A 321 -28.09 -12.44 8.64
CA HIS A 321 -26.72 -11.93 8.51
C HIS A 321 -25.72 -12.56 9.51
N ASN A 322 -26.16 -13.57 10.31
CA ASN A 322 -25.31 -14.27 11.29
C ASN A 322 -25.21 -15.77 10.98
N PRO A 323 -24.41 -16.21 9.97
CA PRO A 323 -24.25 -17.61 9.66
C PRO A 323 -23.56 -18.39 10.81
N ILE A 324 -24.02 -19.62 11.03
CA ILE A 324 -23.39 -20.54 11.99
C ILE A 324 -22.11 -21.08 11.38
N VAL A 325 -21.02 -20.98 12.13
CA VAL A 325 -19.69 -21.50 11.74
C VAL A 325 -19.48 -22.89 12.35
N ALA A 326 -19.96 -23.09 13.58
CA ALA A 326 -19.82 -24.37 14.26
C ALA A 326 -20.96 -24.57 15.27
N GLY A 327 -21.35 -25.80 15.53
CA GLY A 327 -22.41 -26.15 16.48
C GLY A 327 -23.82 -26.12 15.87
N ASN A 328 -24.85 -26.07 16.71
CA ASN A 328 -26.26 -26.20 16.35
C ASN A 328 -27.06 -24.96 16.71
N TRP A 329 -28.10 -24.67 15.93
CA TRP A 329 -29.08 -23.63 16.16
C TRP A 329 -30.51 -24.21 16.11
N PRO A 330 -31.47 -23.76 16.93
CA PRO A 330 -31.35 -22.79 18.03
C PRO A 330 -30.71 -23.39 19.29
N PRO A 331 -30.10 -22.56 20.17
CA PRO A 331 -29.66 -23.01 21.49
C PRO A 331 -30.87 -23.43 22.32
N LYS A 332 -30.68 -24.44 23.22
CA LYS A 332 -31.70 -24.91 24.17
C LYS A 332 -31.64 -24.12 25.47
N ALA A 333 -32.53 -24.42 26.41
CA ALA A 333 -32.43 -23.91 27.78
C ALA A 333 -31.02 -24.15 28.33
N ASP A 334 -30.43 -23.19 29.02
CA ASP A 334 -29.05 -23.20 29.54
C ASP A 334 -27.92 -23.22 28.47
N GLU A 335 -28.26 -23.00 27.23
CA GLU A 335 -27.31 -22.90 26.12
C GLU A 335 -27.23 -21.48 25.56
N VAL A 336 -26.11 -21.14 24.91
CA VAL A 336 -25.91 -19.83 24.28
C VAL A 336 -25.15 -19.97 22.98
N SER A 337 -25.51 -19.15 22.02
CA SER A 337 -24.77 -18.96 20.79
C SER A 337 -23.83 -17.76 20.94
N MET A 338 -22.53 -17.97 20.68
CA MET A 338 -21.47 -16.97 20.84
C MET A 338 -20.92 -16.51 19.49
N GLU A 339 -20.44 -15.28 19.42
CA GLU A 339 -19.73 -14.75 18.25
C GLU A 339 -18.34 -15.36 18.14
N GLU A 340 -17.94 -15.78 16.93
CA GLU A 340 -16.69 -16.50 16.66
C GLU A 340 -15.44 -15.69 17.00
N GLY A 341 -15.41 -14.38 16.68
CA GLY A 341 -14.26 -13.51 16.95
C GLY A 341 -14.02 -13.34 18.45
N LEU A 342 -15.08 -13.15 19.24
CA LEU A 342 -15.00 -13.08 20.70
C LEU A 342 -14.58 -14.43 21.28
N ALA A 343 -15.13 -15.54 20.77
CA ALA A 343 -14.76 -16.89 21.19
C ALA A 343 -13.24 -17.15 20.99
N LYS A 344 -12.70 -16.77 19.84
CA LYS A 344 -11.25 -16.87 19.55
C LYS A 344 -10.40 -16.00 20.48
N ARG A 345 -10.80 -14.76 20.73
CA ARG A 345 -10.05 -13.85 21.63
C ARG A 345 -10.03 -14.34 23.07
N LEU A 346 -11.15 -14.87 23.54
CA LEU A 346 -11.27 -15.40 24.90
C LEU A 346 -10.87 -16.88 25.03
N ASN A 347 -10.46 -17.51 23.94
CA ASN A 347 -10.10 -18.94 23.86
C ASN A 347 -11.23 -19.86 24.38
N VAL A 348 -12.49 -19.54 23.97
CA VAL A 348 -13.69 -20.29 24.30
C VAL A 348 -14.01 -21.26 23.17
N ALA A 349 -14.24 -22.52 23.51
CA ALA A 349 -14.62 -23.60 22.59
C ALA A 349 -16.09 -24.01 22.76
N LEU A 350 -16.61 -24.77 21.79
CA LEU A 350 -17.92 -25.40 21.93
C LEU A 350 -17.93 -26.35 23.15
N GLY A 351 -18.93 -26.20 23.99
CA GLY A 351 -19.08 -26.97 25.20
C GLY A 351 -18.61 -26.26 26.47
N ASP A 352 -17.88 -25.18 26.37
CA ASP A 352 -17.46 -24.34 27.49
C ASP A 352 -18.65 -23.63 28.14
N THR A 353 -18.55 -23.38 29.45
CA THR A 353 -19.55 -22.68 30.22
C THR A 353 -19.14 -21.24 30.47
N VAL A 354 -20.03 -20.31 30.17
CA VAL A 354 -19.86 -18.87 30.42
C VAL A 354 -20.81 -18.42 31.53
N THR A 355 -20.30 -17.62 32.44
CA THR A 355 -21.04 -17.09 33.59
C THR A 355 -21.19 -15.59 33.46
N PHE A 356 -22.42 -15.13 33.63
CA PHE A 356 -22.78 -13.72 33.55
C PHE A 356 -23.32 -13.22 34.89
N MET A 357 -22.97 -12.01 35.24
CA MET A 357 -23.60 -11.26 36.32
C MET A 357 -24.55 -10.24 35.69
N GLY A 358 -25.85 -10.48 35.84
CA GLY A 358 -26.90 -9.50 35.53
C GLY A 358 -27.16 -8.57 36.71
N ASP A 359 -28.12 -7.65 36.54
CA ASP A 359 -28.48 -6.69 37.57
C ASP A 359 -29.07 -7.36 38.84
N THR A 360 -29.76 -8.49 38.68
CA THR A 360 -30.48 -9.15 39.75
C THR A 360 -29.83 -10.43 40.22
N GLN A 361 -29.24 -11.20 39.34
CA GLN A 361 -28.67 -12.52 39.65
C GLN A 361 -27.61 -12.97 38.66
N GLU A 362 -26.79 -13.91 39.12
CA GLU A 362 -25.82 -14.63 38.28
C GLU A 362 -26.54 -15.73 37.51
N PHE A 363 -26.18 -15.90 36.23
CA PHE A 363 -26.69 -17.02 35.42
C PHE A 363 -25.58 -17.59 34.54
N ARG A 364 -25.72 -18.86 34.16
CA ARG A 364 -24.73 -19.59 33.41
C ARG A 364 -25.33 -20.18 32.15
N ALA A 365 -24.50 -20.29 31.11
CA ALA A 365 -24.91 -20.93 29.88
C ALA A 365 -23.74 -21.68 29.23
N LYS A 366 -24.06 -22.77 28.53
CA LYS A 366 -23.10 -23.54 27.78
C LYS A 366 -23.04 -23.05 26.34
N VAL A 367 -21.83 -22.82 25.81
CA VAL A 367 -21.64 -22.41 24.40
C VAL A 367 -21.86 -23.63 23.50
N THR A 368 -22.93 -23.63 22.72
CA THR A 368 -23.29 -24.73 21.82
C THR A 368 -23.24 -24.40 20.35
N SER A 369 -23.10 -23.12 20.03
CA SER A 369 -22.86 -22.67 18.64
C SER A 369 -22.00 -21.43 18.56
N LEU A 370 -21.22 -21.34 17.48
CA LEU A 370 -20.41 -20.18 17.11
C LEU A 370 -20.99 -19.57 15.84
N ARG A 371 -21.17 -18.24 15.84
CA ARG A 371 -21.72 -17.46 14.74
C ARG A 371 -20.68 -16.50 14.19
N LYS A 372 -20.65 -16.30 12.89
CA LYS A 372 -19.92 -15.19 12.29
C LYS A 372 -20.84 -13.97 12.24
N VAL A 373 -20.44 -12.89 12.87
CA VAL A 373 -21.20 -11.64 12.92
C VAL A 373 -20.53 -10.61 12.02
N ASP A 374 -21.32 -10.01 11.14
CA ASP A 374 -20.88 -8.88 10.33
C ASP A 374 -21.17 -7.57 11.08
N TRP A 375 -20.16 -7.07 11.78
CA TRP A 375 -20.23 -5.80 12.53
C TRP A 375 -20.29 -4.57 11.61
N GLU A 376 -19.94 -4.72 10.32
CA GLU A 376 -19.94 -3.64 9.34
C GLU A 376 -21.33 -3.44 8.72
N SER A 377 -22.27 -4.37 8.92
CA SER A 377 -23.64 -4.32 8.36
C SER A 377 -24.53 -3.22 8.94
N LEU A 378 -24.12 -2.57 10.02
CA LEU A 378 -24.91 -1.56 10.77
C LEU A 378 -26.29 -2.04 11.22
N ARG A 379 -26.48 -3.35 11.34
CA ARG A 379 -27.67 -3.97 11.91
C ARG A 379 -27.45 -4.28 13.39
N PRO A 380 -28.53 -4.40 14.19
CA PRO A 380 -28.38 -4.84 15.57
C PRO A 380 -27.66 -6.17 15.66
N ASN A 381 -26.51 -6.20 16.31
CA ASN A 381 -25.66 -7.37 16.48
C ASN A 381 -25.28 -7.58 17.94
N PHE A 382 -25.15 -8.84 18.34
CA PHE A 382 -24.89 -9.23 19.71
C PHE A 382 -23.78 -10.28 19.79
N TYR A 383 -22.96 -10.20 20.82
CA TYR A 383 -21.94 -11.22 21.08
C TYR A 383 -22.55 -12.56 21.49
N PHE A 384 -23.66 -12.50 22.27
CA PHE A 384 -24.34 -13.67 22.78
C PHE A 384 -25.83 -13.62 22.43
N ILE A 385 -26.37 -14.74 21.94
CA ILE A 385 -27.81 -14.92 21.73
C ILE A 385 -28.27 -16.15 22.51
N PHE A 386 -29.23 -15.94 23.36
CA PHE A 386 -29.86 -16.95 24.20
C PHE A 386 -31.16 -17.47 23.57
N PRO A 387 -31.68 -18.64 24.00
CA PRO A 387 -33.03 -19.05 23.67
C PRO A 387 -34.05 -18.21 24.44
N GLU A 388 -35.28 -18.19 23.95
CA GLU A 388 -36.40 -17.55 24.63
C GLU A 388 -36.60 -18.13 26.04
N GLY A 389 -36.86 -17.24 27.01
CA GLY A 389 -37.05 -17.62 28.41
C GLY A 389 -35.77 -17.78 29.23
N ALA A 390 -34.60 -17.87 28.62
CA ALA A 390 -33.32 -18.05 29.36
C ALA A 390 -32.90 -16.80 30.15
N LEU A 391 -33.41 -15.65 29.80
CA LEU A 391 -33.10 -14.36 30.47
C LEU A 391 -34.31 -13.82 31.25
N ASP A 392 -35.32 -14.67 31.53
CA ASP A 392 -36.49 -14.28 32.31
C ASP A 392 -36.08 -13.88 33.74
N GLY A 393 -36.75 -12.83 34.24
CA GLY A 393 -36.41 -12.30 35.59
C GLY A 393 -35.30 -11.25 35.61
N GLN A 394 -34.62 -11.00 34.49
CA GLN A 394 -33.69 -9.89 34.33
C GLN A 394 -34.40 -8.64 33.80
N PRO A 395 -34.00 -7.43 34.24
CA PRO A 395 -34.50 -6.20 33.61
C PRO A 395 -34.16 -6.17 32.12
N GLN A 396 -35.19 -5.99 31.29
CA GLN A 396 -35.01 -5.97 29.84
C GLN A 396 -35.53 -4.69 29.23
N SER A 397 -34.87 -4.23 28.20
CA SER A 397 -35.34 -3.19 27.29
C SER A 397 -35.35 -3.74 25.87
N TRP A 398 -35.99 -3.06 24.96
CA TRP A 398 -36.04 -3.46 23.56
C TRP A 398 -35.25 -2.50 22.68
N LEU A 399 -34.74 -3.04 21.59
CA LEU A 399 -33.98 -2.33 20.58
C LEU A 399 -34.52 -2.71 19.20
N THR A 400 -34.69 -1.73 18.34
CA THR A 400 -34.93 -1.95 16.91
C THR A 400 -34.24 -0.90 16.08
N SER A 401 -34.13 -1.13 14.78
CA SER A 401 -33.62 -0.18 13.83
C SER A 401 -34.50 -0.09 12.59
N PHE A 402 -34.45 1.04 11.93
CA PHE A 402 -35.24 1.28 10.71
C PHE A 402 -34.54 2.28 9.79
N ARG A 403 -34.96 2.31 8.55
CA ARG A 403 -34.51 3.30 7.58
C ARG A 403 -35.59 4.35 7.34
N TRP A 404 -35.18 5.63 7.39
CA TRP A 404 -36.03 6.76 7.13
C TRP A 404 -35.30 7.89 6.42
N GLU A 405 -35.86 8.39 5.30
CA GLU A 405 -35.23 9.45 4.48
C GLU A 405 -36.13 10.70 4.33
N ASN A 406 -37.40 10.64 4.72
CA ASN A 406 -38.44 11.63 4.39
C ASN A 406 -38.57 12.77 5.42
N GLY A 407 -37.47 13.34 5.91
CA GLY A 407 -37.51 14.53 6.76
C GLY A 407 -37.83 14.27 8.25
N ASN A 408 -37.72 15.33 9.08
CA ASN A 408 -37.71 15.20 10.54
C ASN A 408 -39.11 15.24 11.20
N GLY A 409 -40.18 15.41 10.45
CA GLY A 409 -41.53 15.55 10.99
C GLY A 409 -42.00 14.34 11.79
N MET A 410 -41.85 13.15 11.24
CA MET A 410 -42.17 11.86 11.88
C MET A 410 -41.27 11.62 13.12
N LEU A 411 -39.98 11.89 13.03
CA LEU A 411 -39.06 11.71 14.15
C LEU A 411 -39.40 12.63 15.34
N THR A 412 -39.90 13.84 15.05
CA THR A 412 -40.39 14.75 16.08
C THR A 412 -41.66 14.25 16.74
N GLN A 413 -42.57 13.67 15.96
CA GLN A 413 -43.81 13.05 16.50
C GLN A 413 -43.47 11.82 17.35
N LEU A 414 -42.54 10.96 16.88
CA LEU A 414 -42.07 9.80 17.61
C LEU A 414 -41.48 10.20 18.97
N ASN A 415 -40.61 11.19 19.02
CA ASN A 415 -40.02 11.71 20.27
C ASN A 415 -41.08 12.33 21.22
N ARG A 416 -42.12 12.94 20.70
CA ARG A 416 -43.23 13.49 21.53
C ARG A 416 -44.11 12.38 22.09
N GLN A 417 -44.38 11.35 21.32
CA GLN A 417 -45.28 10.26 21.71
C GLN A 417 -44.56 9.25 22.63
N PHE A 418 -43.25 9.04 22.42
CA PHE A 418 -42.44 8.10 23.16
C PHE A 418 -41.19 8.79 23.76
N PRO A 419 -41.32 9.66 24.75
CA PRO A 419 -40.21 10.47 25.25
C PRO A 419 -39.11 9.67 26.00
N THR A 420 -39.42 8.43 26.41
CA THR A 420 -38.47 7.52 27.10
C THR A 420 -37.61 6.72 26.14
N ILE A 421 -38.00 6.63 24.87
CA ILE A 421 -37.25 5.93 23.84
C ILE A 421 -36.11 6.83 23.36
N SER A 422 -34.91 6.31 23.38
CA SER A 422 -33.73 7.02 22.87
C SER A 422 -33.60 6.78 21.35
N LEU A 423 -33.79 7.84 20.58
CA LEU A 423 -33.56 7.84 19.13
C LEU A 423 -32.10 8.16 18.83
N LEU A 424 -31.40 7.23 18.22
CA LEU A 424 -30.01 7.40 17.80
C LEU A 424 -29.96 7.54 16.26
N ASP A 425 -29.56 8.72 15.79
CA ASP A 425 -29.36 8.99 14.36
C ASP A 425 -27.96 8.54 13.94
N ILE A 426 -27.87 7.28 13.50
CA ILE A 426 -26.63 6.71 12.96
C ILE A 426 -26.32 7.32 11.60
N GLY A 427 -27.34 7.72 10.82
CA GLY A 427 -27.15 8.37 9.53
C GLY A 427 -26.34 9.67 9.64
N ALA A 428 -26.60 10.50 10.64
CA ALA A 428 -25.83 11.73 10.91
C ALA A 428 -24.39 11.39 11.31
N ILE A 429 -24.19 10.39 12.18
CA ILE A 429 -22.85 9.92 12.58
C ILE A 429 -22.09 9.39 11.37
N LEU A 430 -22.73 8.54 10.56
CA LEU A 430 -22.11 7.97 9.36
C LEU A 430 -21.75 9.04 8.33
N LYS A 431 -22.61 10.05 8.16
CA LYS A 431 -22.34 11.20 7.30
C LYS A 431 -21.10 11.97 7.78
N GLN A 432 -20.99 12.18 9.07
CA GLN A 432 -19.81 12.84 9.68
C GLN A 432 -18.56 11.98 9.50
N VAL A 433 -18.63 10.67 9.76
CA VAL A 433 -17.53 9.73 9.53
C VAL A 433 -17.17 9.68 8.04
N GLY A 434 -18.17 9.65 7.14
CA GLY A 434 -17.97 9.70 5.69
C GLY A 434 -17.21 10.96 5.23
N GLN A 435 -17.55 12.13 5.79
CA GLN A 435 -16.82 13.38 5.52
C GLN A 435 -15.37 13.30 5.97
N VAL A 436 -15.11 12.73 7.15
CA VAL A 436 -13.74 12.49 7.65
C VAL A 436 -12.99 11.55 6.71
N LEU A 437 -13.61 10.45 6.31
CA LEU A 437 -13.02 9.48 5.38
C LEU A 437 -12.73 10.11 4.01
N GLU A 438 -13.64 10.93 3.48
CA GLU A 438 -13.42 11.64 2.21
C GLU A 438 -12.21 12.57 2.29
N GLN A 439 -12.03 13.28 3.39
CA GLN A 439 -10.89 14.17 3.58
C GLN A 439 -9.58 13.41 3.72
N VAL A 440 -9.57 12.30 4.47
CA VAL A 440 -8.42 11.39 4.56
C VAL A 440 -8.10 10.81 3.17
N SER A 441 -9.12 10.43 2.41
CA SER A 441 -8.96 9.95 1.02
C SER A 441 -8.27 10.98 0.13
N ARG A 442 -8.69 12.26 0.18
CA ARG A 442 -8.05 13.34 -0.58
C ARG A 442 -6.59 13.55 -0.17
N ALA A 443 -6.28 13.44 1.12
CA ALA A 443 -4.90 13.51 1.59
C ALA A 443 -4.05 12.34 1.04
N LEU A 444 -4.61 11.13 1.04
CA LEU A 444 -3.96 9.97 0.43
C LEU A 444 -3.77 10.15 -1.09
N GLU A 445 -4.72 10.78 -1.79
CA GLU A 445 -4.57 11.11 -3.22
C GLU A 445 -3.36 11.99 -3.50
N VAL A 446 -3.15 13.02 -2.68
CA VAL A 446 -1.98 13.90 -2.80
C VAL A 446 -0.69 13.11 -2.59
N MET A 447 -0.63 12.21 -1.60
CA MET A 447 0.52 11.33 -1.41
C MET A 447 0.78 10.41 -2.61
N VAL A 448 -0.27 9.79 -3.16
CA VAL A 448 -0.17 8.92 -4.33
C VAL A 448 0.33 9.68 -5.55
N VAL A 449 -0.13 10.91 -5.78
CA VAL A 449 0.35 11.77 -6.86
C VAL A 449 1.84 12.05 -6.70
N LEU A 450 2.31 12.36 -5.49
CA LEU A 450 3.73 12.59 -5.22
C LEU A 450 4.58 11.34 -5.52
N VAL A 451 4.15 10.19 -5.02
CA VAL A 451 4.87 8.91 -5.22
C VAL A 451 4.88 8.52 -6.70
N THR A 452 3.75 8.73 -7.40
CA THR A 452 3.64 8.50 -8.84
C THR A 452 4.60 9.41 -9.62
N ALA A 453 4.70 10.68 -9.25
CA ALA A 453 5.66 11.61 -9.84
C ALA A 453 7.12 11.15 -9.60
N CYS A 454 7.45 10.70 -8.39
CA CYS A 454 8.77 10.13 -8.08
C CYS A 454 9.07 8.87 -8.92
N GLY A 455 8.09 7.97 -9.03
CA GLY A 455 8.21 6.76 -9.88
C GLY A 455 8.41 7.10 -11.36
N MET A 456 7.70 8.11 -11.87
CA MET A 456 7.85 8.61 -13.24
C MET A 456 9.25 9.20 -13.48
N LEU A 457 9.77 9.99 -12.53
CA LEU A 457 11.14 10.51 -12.60
C LEU A 457 12.18 9.38 -12.58
N LEU A 458 11.96 8.34 -11.78
CA LEU A 458 12.81 7.16 -11.76
C LEU A 458 12.81 6.44 -13.12
N LEU A 459 11.65 6.22 -13.72
CA LEU A 459 11.51 5.62 -15.06
C LEU A 459 12.24 6.46 -16.11
N LEU A 460 12.08 7.78 -16.09
CA LEU A 460 12.81 8.70 -16.99
C LEU A 460 14.32 8.57 -16.81
N ALA A 461 14.82 8.55 -15.58
CA ALA A 461 16.24 8.38 -15.29
C ALA A 461 16.77 7.03 -15.83
N GLN A 462 16.03 5.96 -15.64
CA GLN A 462 16.40 4.62 -16.15
C GLN A 462 16.44 4.58 -17.68
N VAL A 463 15.43 5.16 -18.37
CA VAL A 463 15.41 5.27 -19.83
C VAL A 463 16.60 6.11 -20.32
N GLN A 464 16.92 7.22 -19.65
CA GLN A 464 18.05 8.07 -20.00
C GLN A 464 19.40 7.33 -19.90
N VAL A 465 19.58 6.53 -18.86
CA VAL A 465 20.74 5.63 -18.71
C VAL A 465 20.83 4.64 -19.86
N GLY A 466 19.74 3.98 -20.18
CA GLY A 466 19.64 3.04 -21.29
C GLY A 466 19.96 3.68 -22.65
N MET A 467 19.49 4.90 -22.88
CA MET A 467 19.72 5.62 -24.14
C MET A 467 21.18 6.01 -24.37
N ARG A 468 21.94 6.35 -23.34
CA ARG A 468 23.37 6.65 -23.50
C ARG A 468 24.19 5.43 -23.92
N GLN A 469 23.85 4.25 -23.40
CA GLN A 469 24.50 3.00 -23.82
C GLN A 469 24.21 2.70 -25.32
N ARG A 470 23.04 3.12 -25.81
CA ARG A 470 22.59 2.92 -27.19
C ARG A 470 23.17 3.91 -28.20
N HIS A 471 23.63 5.04 -27.72
CA HIS A 471 24.12 6.12 -28.61
C HIS A 471 25.23 5.64 -29.52
N GLN A 472 26.22 4.92 -29.00
CA GLN A 472 27.34 4.40 -29.78
C GLN A 472 26.89 3.41 -30.87
N GLU A 473 25.96 2.52 -30.57
CA GLU A 473 25.41 1.57 -31.55
C GLU A 473 24.58 2.26 -32.65
N LEU A 474 23.81 3.30 -32.29
CA LEU A 474 23.04 4.10 -33.25
C LEU A 474 23.95 4.85 -34.22
N VAL A 475 25.10 5.31 -33.75
CA VAL A 475 26.12 5.94 -34.63
C VAL A 475 26.65 4.92 -35.63
N VAL A 476 27.03 3.72 -35.18
CA VAL A 476 27.53 2.65 -36.06
C VAL A 476 26.46 2.24 -37.10
N TRP A 477 25.21 2.09 -36.70
CA TRP A 477 24.15 1.76 -37.68
C TRP A 477 23.94 2.86 -38.71
N ARG A 478 24.09 4.10 -38.30
CA ARG A 478 23.94 5.26 -39.21
C ARG A 478 25.10 5.35 -40.18
N THR A 479 26.33 5.03 -39.76
CA THR A 479 27.49 4.97 -40.67
C THR A 479 27.35 3.81 -41.69
N LEU A 480 26.67 2.74 -41.31
CA LEU A 480 26.31 1.62 -42.18
C LEU A 480 25.10 1.93 -43.10
N GLY A 481 24.58 3.17 -43.11
CA GLY A 481 23.51 3.59 -44.02
C GLY A 481 22.07 3.42 -43.48
N ALA A 482 21.87 3.10 -42.19
CA ALA A 482 20.53 2.99 -41.66
C ALA A 482 19.78 4.33 -41.65
N GLY A 483 18.59 4.35 -42.27
CA GLY A 483 17.74 5.54 -42.35
C GLY A 483 17.17 5.98 -40.99
N LYS A 484 16.93 7.29 -40.83
CA LYS A 484 16.37 7.87 -39.59
C LYS A 484 15.05 7.18 -39.13
N LYS A 485 14.18 6.80 -40.11
CA LYS A 485 12.91 6.14 -39.85
C LYS A 485 13.13 4.76 -39.22
N LEU A 486 14.06 3.96 -39.77
CA LEU A 486 14.40 2.63 -39.27
C LEU A 486 14.94 2.72 -37.84
N LEU A 487 15.90 3.61 -37.57
CA LEU A 487 16.47 3.79 -36.23
C LEU A 487 15.42 4.19 -35.20
N ARG A 488 14.54 5.13 -35.55
CA ARG A 488 13.46 5.57 -34.66
C ARG A 488 12.47 4.43 -34.38
N THR A 489 12.03 3.71 -35.40
CA THR A 489 11.08 2.60 -35.25
C THR A 489 11.69 1.46 -34.43
N THR A 490 12.97 1.14 -34.63
CA THR A 490 13.67 0.12 -33.84
C THR A 490 13.74 0.50 -32.36
N LEU A 491 14.04 1.79 -32.03
CA LEU A 491 14.04 2.27 -30.64
C LEU A 491 12.65 2.20 -30.01
N TRP A 492 11.61 2.59 -30.75
CA TRP A 492 10.24 2.49 -30.27
C TRP A 492 9.85 1.06 -29.96
N CYS A 493 10.14 0.12 -30.88
CA CYS A 493 9.88 -1.30 -30.70
C CYS A 493 10.65 -1.88 -29.49
N GLU A 494 11.91 -1.49 -29.34
CA GLU A 494 12.75 -1.96 -28.23
C GLU A 494 12.21 -1.51 -26.87
N PHE A 495 11.90 -0.23 -26.73
CA PHE A 495 11.34 0.28 -25.48
C PHE A 495 9.92 -0.23 -25.22
N ALA A 496 9.09 -0.37 -26.26
CA ALA A 496 7.77 -0.96 -26.13
C ALA A 496 7.86 -2.41 -25.63
N MET A 497 8.78 -3.21 -26.19
CA MET A 497 9.01 -4.59 -25.74
C MET A 497 9.55 -4.65 -24.30
N LEU A 498 10.53 -3.82 -23.96
CA LEU A 498 11.03 -3.73 -22.60
C LEU A 498 9.91 -3.35 -21.63
N GLY A 499 9.08 -2.37 -21.98
CA GLY A 499 7.96 -1.91 -21.17
C GLY A 499 6.89 -2.99 -21.02
N PHE A 500 6.54 -3.67 -22.12
CA PHE A 500 5.56 -4.76 -22.09
C PHE A 500 6.02 -5.91 -21.19
N VAL A 501 7.25 -6.38 -21.38
CA VAL A 501 7.83 -7.47 -20.60
C VAL A 501 7.98 -7.07 -19.13
N SER A 502 8.47 -5.86 -18.87
CA SER A 502 8.59 -5.34 -17.50
C SER A 502 7.24 -5.19 -16.81
N GLY A 503 6.22 -4.74 -17.54
CA GLY A 503 4.86 -4.63 -17.05
C GLY A 503 4.23 -5.98 -16.74
N LEU A 504 4.49 -6.99 -17.56
CA LEU A 504 4.00 -8.36 -17.33
C LEU A 504 4.65 -9.00 -16.09
N VAL A 505 5.97 -8.84 -15.94
CA VAL A 505 6.69 -9.29 -14.74
C VAL A 505 6.22 -8.53 -13.51
N ALA A 506 5.96 -7.22 -13.64
CA ALA A 506 5.42 -6.40 -12.57
C ALA A 506 4.00 -6.82 -12.17
N ALA A 507 3.16 -7.22 -13.13
CA ALA A 507 1.81 -7.72 -12.85
C ALA A 507 1.85 -9.00 -12.00
N ILE A 508 2.69 -9.97 -12.37
CA ILE A 508 2.87 -11.20 -11.58
C ILE A 508 3.37 -10.86 -10.17
N GLY A 509 4.37 -9.97 -10.08
CA GLY A 509 4.93 -9.54 -8.80
C GLY A 509 3.92 -8.77 -7.93
N ALA A 510 3.14 -7.87 -8.52
CA ALA A 510 2.11 -7.11 -7.82
C ALA A 510 1.00 -8.01 -7.30
N GLU A 511 0.49 -8.94 -8.14
CA GLU A 511 -0.56 -9.90 -7.75
C GLU A 511 -0.12 -10.77 -6.57
N THR A 512 1.11 -11.31 -6.62
CA THR A 512 1.65 -12.12 -5.52
C THR A 512 1.84 -11.32 -4.24
N ALA A 513 2.30 -10.08 -4.34
CA ALA A 513 2.47 -9.19 -3.19
C ALA A 513 1.11 -8.77 -2.59
N LEU A 514 0.12 -8.44 -3.44
CA LEU A 514 -1.23 -8.12 -3.01
C LEU A 514 -1.88 -9.28 -2.28
N ALA A 515 -1.78 -10.50 -2.82
CA ALA A 515 -2.31 -11.69 -2.17
C ALA A 515 -1.75 -11.88 -0.75
N VAL A 516 -0.44 -11.68 -0.56
CA VAL A 516 0.19 -11.78 0.75
C VAL A 516 -0.24 -10.64 1.68
N LEU A 517 -0.26 -9.41 1.19
CA LEU A 517 -0.64 -8.23 1.99
C LEU A 517 -2.12 -8.28 2.40
N GLN A 518 -3.02 -8.61 1.47
CA GLN A 518 -4.45 -8.73 1.77
C GLN A 518 -4.71 -9.83 2.79
N ALA A 519 -4.11 -11.02 2.61
CA ALA A 519 -4.35 -12.16 3.50
C ALA A 519 -3.66 -12.07 4.86
N LYS A 520 -2.48 -11.42 4.98
CA LYS A 520 -1.66 -11.45 6.21
C LYS A 520 -1.63 -10.14 6.98
N VAL A 521 -1.87 -9.02 6.32
CA VAL A 521 -1.77 -7.68 6.93
C VAL A 521 -3.14 -7.04 7.11
N PHE A 522 -4.00 -7.18 6.12
CA PHE A 522 -5.31 -6.52 6.12
C PHE A 522 -6.48 -7.45 6.43
N ASP A 523 -6.26 -8.77 6.54
CA ASP A 523 -7.30 -9.80 6.76
C ASP A 523 -8.47 -9.71 5.75
N PHE A 524 -8.13 -9.39 4.50
CA PHE A 524 -9.10 -9.33 3.41
C PHE A 524 -9.08 -10.63 2.59
N PRO A 525 -10.24 -11.08 2.08
CA PRO A 525 -10.26 -12.15 1.09
C PRO A 525 -9.50 -11.70 -0.15
N TRP A 526 -8.60 -12.54 -0.64
CA TRP A 526 -7.87 -12.26 -1.87
C TRP A 526 -8.81 -12.42 -3.08
N GLU A 527 -8.91 -11.36 -3.86
CA GLU A 527 -9.61 -11.34 -5.14
C GLU A 527 -8.61 -10.99 -6.25
N PRO A 528 -8.39 -11.87 -7.24
CA PRO A 528 -7.47 -11.59 -8.33
C PRO A 528 -7.97 -10.42 -9.19
N ASP A 529 -7.12 -9.40 -9.37
CA ASP A 529 -7.44 -8.26 -10.24
C ASP A 529 -6.90 -8.46 -11.66
N TRP A 530 -7.75 -9.00 -12.55
CA TRP A 530 -7.41 -9.21 -13.97
C TRP A 530 -7.01 -7.93 -14.71
N ARG A 531 -7.38 -6.75 -14.20
CA ARG A 531 -7.03 -5.45 -14.79
C ARG A 531 -5.53 -5.22 -14.76
N LEU A 532 -4.84 -5.67 -13.72
CA LEU A 532 -3.38 -5.58 -13.59
C LEU A 532 -2.65 -6.25 -14.75
N TRP A 533 -3.16 -7.38 -15.22
CA TRP A 533 -2.57 -8.17 -16.32
C TRP A 533 -2.65 -7.49 -17.67
N ILE A 534 -3.55 -6.54 -17.85
CA ILE A 534 -3.70 -5.76 -19.08
C ILE A 534 -3.09 -4.36 -18.91
N VAL A 535 -3.41 -3.67 -17.81
CA VAL A 535 -3.01 -2.28 -17.61
C VAL A 535 -1.50 -2.14 -17.46
N LEU A 536 -0.83 -3.00 -16.68
CA LEU A 536 0.61 -2.88 -16.44
C LEU A 536 1.46 -3.15 -17.70
N PRO A 537 1.26 -4.21 -18.48
CA PRO A 537 2.00 -4.39 -19.73
C PRO A 537 1.73 -3.30 -20.76
N CYS A 538 0.46 -2.88 -20.91
CA CYS A 538 0.10 -1.84 -21.88
C CYS A 538 0.65 -0.46 -21.48
N SER A 539 0.48 -0.05 -20.22
CA SER A 539 1.01 1.22 -19.71
C SER A 539 2.54 1.22 -19.72
N GLY A 540 3.18 0.12 -19.34
CA GLY A 540 4.64 -0.04 -19.41
C GLY A 540 5.17 0.09 -20.83
N ALA A 541 4.54 -0.59 -21.80
CA ALA A 541 4.89 -0.47 -23.21
C ALA A 541 4.72 0.98 -23.71
N LEU A 542 3.62 1.63 -23.36
CA LEU A 542 3.31 2.99 -23.79
C LEU A 542 4.27 4.01 -23.15
N LEU A 543 4.45 3.98 -21.85
CA LEU A 543 5.30 4.92 -21.13
C LEU A 543 6.76 4.82 -21.57
N LEU A 544 7.33 3.59 -21.61
CA LEU A 544 8.72 3.44 -22.01
C LEU A 544 8.94 3.76 -23.49
N SER A 545 7.99 3.44 -24.38
CA SER A 545 8.09 3.80 -25.78
C SER A 545 8.01 5.32 -26.00
N LEU A 546 7.13 6.02 -25.28
CA LEU A 546 7.03 7.48 -25.32
C LEU A 546 8.33 8.14 -24.83
N PHE A 547 8.84 7.76 -23.66
CA PHE A 547 10.08 8.30 -23.11
C PHE A 547 11.29 7.96 -23.97
N GLY A 548 11.41 6.70 -24.40
CA GLY A 548 12.48 6.23 -25.26
C GLY A 548 12.43 6.89 -26.65
N GLY A 549 11.23 7.03 -27.21
CA GLY A 549 11.01 7.70 -28.49
C GLY A 549 11.31 9.20 -28.44
N TRP A 550 10.90 9.88 -27.36
CA TRP A 550 11.18 11.31 -27.15
C TRP A 550 12.68 11.60 -26.98
N LEU A 551 13.36 10.83 -26.12
CA LEU A 551 14.82 10.93 -25.95
C LEU A 551 15.56 10.53 -27.22
N GLY A 552 15.14 9.44 -27.90
CA GLY A 552 15.72 8.99 -29.16
C GLY A 552 15.58 10.00 -30.30
N ALA A 553 14.42 10.69 -30.39
CA ALA A 553 14.21 11.73 -31.38
C ALA A 553 15.17 12.92 -31.18
N ARG A 554 15.49 13.29 -29.94
CA ARG A 554 16.50 14.34 -29.65
C ARG A 554 17.90 13.91 -30.08
N LEU A 555 18.29 12.66 -29.85
CA LEU A 555 19.59 12.12 -30.24
C LEU A 555 19.74 11.99 -31.77
N VAL A 556 18.69 11.55 -32.46
CA VAL A 556 18.71 11.39 -33.92
C VAL A 556 18.64 12.75 -34.68
N LYS A 557 18.03 13.78 -34.08
CA LYS A 557 17.94 15.12 -34.67
C LYS A 557 19.17 16.01 -34.44
N GLY A 558 19.98 15.72 -33.42
CA GLY A 558 21.11 16.55 -33.03
C GLY A 558 22.23 16.56 -34.07
N LYS A 559 22.67 17.75 -34.54
CA LYS A 559 23.91 17.98 -35.29
C LYS A 559 25.16 17.50 -34.51
N ALA A 560 25.01 17.13 -33.24
CA ALA A 560 26.06 16.65 -32.36
C ALA A 560 26.69 15.32 -32.82
N LEU A 561 26.01 14.52 -33.66
CA LEU A 561 26.56 13.27 -34.22
C LEU A 561 27.77 13.51 -35.13
N PHE A 562 27.88 14.68 -35.78
CA PHE A 562 29.01 15.01 -36.68
C PHE A 562 30.12 15.83 -36.01
N ARG A 563 29.84 16.52 -34.88
CA ARG A 563 30.87 17.33 -34.20
C ARG A 563 31.88 16.51 -33.38
N GLN A 564 31.61 15.27 -33.04
CA GLN A 564 32.55 14.41 -32.32
C GLN A 564 33.56 13.67 -33.22
N PHE A 565 33.37 13.71 -34.56
CA PHE A 565 34.33 13.16 -35.54
C PHE A 565 35.14 14.24 -36.25
N ALA A 566 34.89 15.52 -35.99
CA ALA A 566 35.57 16.66 -36.62
C ALA A 566 36.47 17.42 -35.62
N GLY A 567 36.76 16.84 -34.46
CA GLY A 567 37.69 17.42 -33.49
C GLY A 567 38.68 16.41 -32.99
#